data_8e5d8797841335d9327490085516834c
#
_entry.id   8e5d8797841335d9327490085516834c
#
_cell.length_a   1.000
_cell.length_b   1.000
_cell.length_c   1.000
_cell.angle_alpha   90.00
_cell.angle_beta   90.00
_cell.angle_gamma   90.00
#
_symmetry.space_group_name_H-M   'P 1'
#
loop_
_entity.id
_entity.type
_entity.pdbx_description
1 polymer ?
#
loop_
_entity_poly.entity_id
_entity_poly.type
_entity_poly.pdbx_seq_one_letter_code
_entity_poly.pdbx_strand_id
1 'polypeptide(L)'
;MKIFVVSDVHSYYDAMMDALIANGFDINNKSHKVVICGDLFDRGKQAVKCFEFATQMAAEGRLYYVLGNHEELLFDCINDMQCRNVREHHITHGTVDTIMQFTGLNYYDLLGGWCLDEMEVKMKPVLDFIIDNTVDFATFEDYIFVHGWVPSDAKTRKVDDNWTSVDANWAAARWENGMQAWHRGARIPDKTIVCGHWHCSWGHSHLHQDRKEFPAKNRVDWQKSFEPFIDDGIIAIDACTAYTGFVNCLVLEA
;
A
#
# COMPACT_ATOMS: atom_id res chain seq x y z
N MET A 1 21.50 10.91 0.59
CA MET A 1 20.48 10.18 -0.19
C MET A 1 19.12 10.53 0.38
N LYS A 2 18.06 10.70 -0.45
CA LYS A 2 16.70 10.92 0.07
C LYS A 2 15.82 9.74 -0.27
N ILE A 3 15.02 9.30 0.70
CA ILE A 3 14.02 8.26 0.54
C ILE A 3 12.65 8.89 0.75
N PHE A 4 11.79 8.73 -0.24
CA PHE A 4 10.40 9.18 -0.23
C PHE A 4 9.50 7.97 -0.01
N VAL A 5 8.69 8.00 1.03
CA VAL A 5 7.87 6.86 1.42
C VAL A 5 6.40 7.22 1.24
N VAL A 6 5.67 6.39 0.48
CA VAL A 6 4.23 6.50 0.24
C VAL A 6 3.55 5.16 0.51
N SER A 7 2.26 5.16 0.73
CA SER A 7 1.45 3.96 0.92
C SER A 7 0.03 4.18 0.40
N ASP A 8 -0.68 3.08 0.12
CA ASP A 8 -2.12 3.08 -0.20
C ASP A 8 -2.47 4.08 -1.31
N VAL A 9 -1.65 4.06 -2.37
CA VAL A 9 -1.80 4.95 -3.52
C VAL A 9 -3.08 4.64 -4.30
N HIS A 10 -3.46 3.36 -4.36
CA HIS A 10 -4.74 2.93 -4.91
C HIS A 10 -5.03 3.49 -6.32
N SER A 11 -4.04 3.43 -7.21
CA SER A 11 -4.18 3.93 -8.59
C SER A 11 -4.51 5.43 -8.71
N TYR A 12 -4.16 6.24 -7.71
CA TYR A 12 -4.23 7.71 -7.75
C TYR A 12 -2.84 8.27 -8.06
N TYR A 13 -2.33 7.99 -9.25
CA TYR A 13 -0.99 8.39 -9.70
C TYR A 13 -0.71 9.88 -9.53
N ASP A 14 -1.64 10.74 -9.99
CA ASP A 14 -1.44 12.18 -9.94
C ASP A 14 -1.31 12.66 -8.47
N ALA A 15 -2.14 12.12 -7.55
CA ALA A 15 -2.05 12.44 -6.13
C ALA A 15 -0.72 11.98 -5.50
N MET A 16 -0.23 10.79 -5.89
CA MET A 16 1.09 10.31 -5.46
C MET A 16 2.20 11.23 -5.96
N MET A 17 2.17 11.61 -7.24
CA MET A 17 3.19 12.50 -7.82
C MET A 17 3.15 13.89 -7.20
N ASP A 18 1.97 14.45 -6.95
CA ASP A 18 1.81 15.73 -6.28
C ASP A 18 2.44 15.68 -4.87
N ALA A 19 2.19 14.61 -4.11
CA ALA A 19 2.78 14.42 -2.79
C ALA A 19 4.31 14.29 -2.86
N LEU A 20 4.83 13.48 -3.77
CA LEU A 20 6.26 13.29 -3.97
C LEU A 20 6.95 14.62 -4.34
N ILE A 21 6.43 15.34 -5.35
CA ILE A 21 7.00 16.60 -5.84
C ILE A 21 6.92 17.69 -4.77
N ALA A 22 5.81 17.81 -4.06
CA ALA A 22 5.65 18.79 -2.96
C ALA A 22 6.69 18.59 -1.85
N ASN A 23 7.18 17.35 -1.67
CA ASN A 23 8.22 17.00 -0.71
C ASN A 23 9.63 16.99 -1.32
N GLY A 24 9.80 17.49 -2.55
CA GLY A 24 11.10 17.69 -3.20
C GLY A 24 11.62 16.49 -3.98
N PHE A 25 10.76 15.52 -4.32
CA PHE A 25 11.14 14.43 -5.22
C PHE A 25 11.44 14.97 -6.63
N ASP A 26 12.55 14.53 -7.20
CA ASP A 26 12.89 14.75 -8.59
C ASP A 26 13.19 13.40 -9.25
N ILE A 27 12.42 13.04 -10.24
CA ILE A 27 12.55 11.76 -10.96
C ILE A 27 13.91 11.63 -11.66
N ASN A 28 14.51 12.74 -12.03
CA ASN A 28 15.83 12.77 -12.69
C ASN A 28 16.99 12.65 -11.70
N ASN A 29 16.77 12.90 -10.42
CA ASN A 29 17.79 12.78 -9.40
C ASN A 29 17.98 11.30 -8.99
N LYS A 30 19.08 10.70 -9.45
CA LYS A 30 19.36 9.27 -9.19
C LYS A 30 19.68 8.94 -7.73
N SER A 31 19.86 9.94 -6.87
CA SER A 31 19.99 9.73 -5.42
C SER A 31 18.64 9.69 -4.67
N HIS A 32 17.54 10.01 -5.35
CA HIS A 32 16.20 9.90 -4.80
C HIS A 32 15.66 8.47 -4.99
N LYS A 33 15.26 7.84 -3.91
CA LYS A 33 14.63 6.52 -3.90
C LYS A 33 13.19 6.62 -3.40
N VAL A 34 12.37 5.67 -3.79
CA VAL A 34 10.97 5.59 -3.35
C VAL A 34 10.72 4.27 -2.64
N VAL A 35 10.05 4.33 -1.51
CA VAL A 35 9.45 3.18 -0.84
C VAL A 35 7.94 3.26 -1.03
N ILE A 36 7.33 2.18 -1.50
CA ILE A 36 5.88 2.00 -1.56
C ILE A 36 5.51 0.96 -0.52
N CYS A 37 4.77 1.36 0.52
CA CYS A 37 4.34 0.47 1.59
C CYS A 37 3.02 -0.26 1.23
N GLY A 38 2.96 -0.85 0.04
CA GLY A 38 1.83 -1.64 -0.46
C GLY A 38 0.68 -0.83 -1.03
N ASP A 39 -0.30 -1.56 -1.59
CA ASP A 39 -1.55 -1.05 -2.12
C ASP A 39 -1.39 0.05 -3.17
N LEU A 40 -0.57 -0.26 -4.19
CA LEU A 40 -0.34 0.64 -5.32
C LEU A 40 -1.56 0.71 -6.24
N PHE A 41 -2.27 -0.41 -6.38
CA PHE A 41 -3.38 -0.57 -7.34
C PHE A 41 -4.75 -0.50 -6.67
N ASP A 42 -5.80 -0.74 -7.44
CA ASP A 42 -7.21 -0.77 -7.11
C ASP A 42 -7.84 0.62 -6.83
N ARG A 43 -9.19 0.66 -6.74
CA ARG A 43 -10.03 1.83 -6.42
C ARG A 43 -9.94 3.00 -7.40
N GLY A 44 -8.74 3.46 -7.76
CA GLY A 44 -8.52 4.59 -8.68
C GLY A 44 -8.52 4.20 -10.15
N LYS A 45 -8.21 5.15 -11.02
CA LYS A 45 -8.33 5.02 -12.47
C LYS A 45 -6.99 5.16 -13.23
N GLN A 46 -5.86 5.15 -12.52
CA GLN A 46 -4.54 5.39 -13.11
C GLN A 46 -3.56 4.24 -12.81
N ALA A 47 -4.06 2.99 -12.78
CA ALA A 47 -3.25 1.81 -12.48
C ALA A 47 -2.06 1.67 -13.45
N VAL A 48 -2.29 1.91 -14.75
CA VAL A 48 -1.23 1.83 -15.77
C VAL A 48 -0.12 2.85 -15.49
N LYS A 49 -0.46 4.10 -15.15
CA LYS A 49 0.55 5.11 -14.81
C LYS A 49 1.34 4.75 -13.55
N CYS A 50 0.67 4.22 -12.53
CA CYS A 50 1.34 3.73 -11.32
C CYS A 50 2.33 2.62 -11.65
N PHE A 51 1.94 1.68 -12.49
CA PHE A 51 2.79 0.59 -12.95
C PHE A 51 4.01 1.07 -13.74
N GLU A 52 3.82 1.99 -14.71
CA GLU A 52 4.90 2.59 -15.49
C GLU A 52 5.92 3.29 -14.59
N PHE A 53 5.45 4.08 -13.62
CA PHE A 53 6.32 4.73 -12.64
C PHE A 53 7.10 3.71 -11.79
N ALA A 54 6.42 2.72 -11.24
CA ALA A 54 7.05 1.69 -10.40
C ALA A 54 8.09 0.89 -11.21
N THR A 55 7.77 0.51 -12.44
CA THR A 55 8.67 -0.21 -13.35
C THR A 55 9.90 0.63 -13.68
N GLN A 56 9.74 1.93 -13.98
CA GLN A 56 10.87 2.82 -14.21
C GLN A 56 11.78 2.91 -12.98
N MET A 57 11.20 3.11 -11.80
CA MET A 57 11.96 3.22 -10.54
C MET A 57 12.68 1.91 -10.20
N ALA A 58 12.05 0.75 -10.44
CA ALA A 58 12.65 -0.56 -10.24
C ALA A 58 13.82 -0.80 -11.19
N ALA A 59 13.66 -0.52 -12.48
CA ALA A 59 14.71 -0.66 -13.49
C ALA A 59 15.94 0.20 -13.18
N GLU A 60 15.78 1.31 -12.47
CA GLU A 60 16.85 2.18 -12.03
C GLU A 60 17.43 1.80 -10.64
N GLY A 61 16.94 0.73 -10.00
CA GLY A 61 17.36 0.32 -8.65
C GLY A 61 17.00 1.33 -7.56
N ARG A 62 15.90 2.04 -7.75
CA ARG A 62 15.43 3.15 -6.91
C ARG A 62 14.10 2.87 -6.21
N LEU A 63 13.53 1.69 -6.39
CA LEU A 63 12.28 1.27 -5.77
C LEU A 63 12.54 0.26 -4.64
N TYR A 64 11.86 0.45 -3.53
CA TYR A 64 11.57 -0.57 -2.53
C TYR A 64 10.06 -0.73 -2.48
N TYR A 65 9.55 -1.89 -2.88
CA TYR A 65 8.12 -2.13 -2.95
C TYR A 65 7.72 -3.21 -1.94
N VAL A 66 7.01 -2.81 -0.90
CA VAL A 66 6.45 -3.73 0.09
C VAL A 66 5.11 -4.24 -0.44
N LEU A 67 4.88 -5.55 -0.33
CA LEU A 67 3.65 -6.20 -0.77
C LEU A 67 2.48 -5.76 0.11
N GLY A 68 1.42 -5.21 -0.50
CA GLY A 68 0.15 -4.91 0.15
C GLY A 68 -0.88 -6.03 -0.03
N ASN A 69 -1.98 -5.93 0.69
CA ASN A 69 -3.06 -6.89 0.54
C ASN A 69 -3.82 -6.73 -0.79
N HIS A 70 -3.84 -5.55 -1.41
CA HIS A 70 -4.46 -5.34 -2.71
C HIS A 70 -3.65 -5.97 -3.86
N GLU A 71 -2.35 -6.08 -3.74
CA GLU A 71 -1.54 -6.88 -4.66
C GLU A 71 -1.91 -8.37 -4.57
N GLU A 72 -2.12 -8.91 -3.36
CA GLU A 72 -2.61 -10.30 -3.19
C GLU A 72 -4.02 -10.47 -3.75
N LEU A 73 -4.92 -9.50 -3.53
CA LEU A 73 -6.28 -9.53 -4.09
C LEU A 73 -6.27 -9.55 -5.63
N LEU A 74 -5.26 -8.97 -6.27
CA LEU A 74 -5.14 -9.01 -7.73
C LEU A 74 -4.89 -10.44 -8.23
N PHE A 75 -3.98 -11.19 -7.59
CA PHE A 75 -3.75 -12.61 -7.90
C PHE A 75 -5.01 -13.44 -7.63
N ASP A 76 -5.65 -13.22 -6.48
CA ASP A 76 -6.88 -13.92 -6.10
C ASP A 76 -8.02 -13.67 -7.10
N CYS A 77 -8.19 -12.43 -7.56
CA CYS A 77 -9.20 -12.05 -8.52
C CYS A 77 -9.00 -12.76 -9.87
N ILE A 78 -7.76 -12.82 -10.37
CA ILE A 78 -7.44 -13.51 -11.62
C ILE A 78 -7.74 -15.01 -11.49
N ASN A 79 -7.35 -15.63 -10.38
CA ASN A 79 -7.67 -17.03 -10.11
C ASN A 79 -9.18 -17.27 -10.02
N ASP A 80 -9.92 -16.39 -9.37
CA ASP A 80 -11.38 -16.44 -9.31
C ASP A 80 -12.03 -16.31 -10.70
N MET A 81 -11.49 -15.45 -11.58
CA MET A 81 -11.94 -15.33 -12.97
C MET A 81 -11.71 -16.63 -13.75
N GLN A 82 -10.55 -17.26 -13.61
CA GLN A 82 -10.26 -18.56 -14.21
C GLN A 82 -11.23 -19.64 -13.73
N CYS A 83 -11.59 -19.62 -12.45
CA CYS A 83 -12.58 -20.52 -11.86
C CYS A 83 -14.04 -20.12 -12.16
N ARG A 84 -14.29 -18.99 -12.85
CA ARG A 84 -15.61 -18.40 -13.10
C ARG A 84 -16.42 -18.17 -11.82
N ASN A 85 -15.75 -17.76 -10.76
CA ASN A 85 -16.34 -17.53 -9.44
C ASN A 85 -15.80 -16.24 -8.80
N VAL A 86 -15.92 -15.11 -9.50
CA VAL A 86 -15.44 -13.81 -9.01
C VAL A 86 -16.23 -13.39 -7.77
N ARG A 87 -15.54 -13.24 -6.66
CA ARG A 87 -16.13 -12.81 -5.38
C ARG A 87 -16.46 -11.31 -5.42
N GLU A 88 -17.55 -10.92 -4.76
CA GLU A 88 -18.07 -9.55 -4.74
C GLU A 88 -17.05 -8.51 -4.26
N HIS A 89 -16.18 -8.89 -3.34
CA HIS A 89 -15.17 -7.95 -2.81
C HIS A 89 -14.17 -7.49 -3.89
N HIS A 90 -13.86 -8.30 -4.92
CA HIS A 90 -13.01 -7.86 -6.03
C HIS A 90 -13.64 -6.73 -6.85
N ILE A 91 -14.98 -6.71 -6.91
CA ILE A 91 -15.72 -5.65 -7.58
C ILE A 91 -15.74 -4.39 -6.69
N THR A 92 -16.10 -4.55 -5.42
CA THR A 92 -16.25 -3.42 -4.49
C THR A 92 -14.92 -2.76 -4.12
N HIS A 93 -13.82 -3.50 -4.13
CA HIS A 93 -12.47 -2.98 -3.90
C HIS A 93 -11.79 -2.41 -5.16
N GLY A 94 -12.39 -2.61 -6.34
CA GLY A 94 -11.88 -2.07 -7.59
C GLY A 94 -10.81 -2.93 -8.28
N THR A 95 -10.59 -4.17 -7.83
CA THR A 95 -9.62 -5.09 -8.43
C THR A 95 -10.00 -5.46 -9.86
N VAL A 96 -11.30 -5.68 -10.13
CA VAL A 96 -11.81 -5.89 -11.50
C VAL A 96 -11.52 -4.66 -12.37
N ASP A 97 -11.73 -3.45 -11.84
CA ASP A 97 -11.43 -2.19 -12.54
C ASP A 97 -9.93 -2.07 -12.87
N THR A 98 -9.05 -2.53 -11.99
CA THR A 98 -7.59 -2.57 -12.23
C THR A 98 -7.28 -3.49 -13.42
N ILE A 99 -7.85 -4.70 -13.45
CA ILE A 99 -7.67 -5.62 -14.58
C ILE A 99 -8.19 -5.00 -15.88
N MET A 100 -9.34 -4.34 -15.85
CA MET A 100 -9.89 -3.63 -17.02
C MET A 100 -8.94 -2.54 -17.54
N GLN A 101 -8.29 -1.78 -16.66
CA GLN A 101 -7.34 -0.73 -17.04
C GLN A 101 -6.11 -1.30 -17.74
N PHE A 102 -5.58 -2.44 -17.31
CA PHE A 102 -4.42 -3.09 -17.94
C PHE A 102 -4.78 -3.82 -19.22
N THR A 103 -5.94 -4.44 -19.26
CA THR A 103 -6.32 -5.31 -20.39
C THR A 103 -7.09 -4.59 -21.48
N GLY A 104 -7.79 -3.50 -21.16
CA GLY A 104 -8.75 -2.85 -22.05
C GLY A 104 -10.01 -3.69 -22.29
N LEU A 105 -10.18 -4.82 -21.58
CA LEU A 105 -11.35 -5.67 -21.67
C LEU A 105 -12.51 -5.05 -20.89
N ASN A 106 -13.73 -5.34 -21.31
CA ASN A 106 -14.89 -4.85 -20.59
C ASN A 106 -15.31 -5.78 -19.44
N TYR A 107 -16.08 -5.22 -18.54
CA TYR A 107 -16.55 -5.89 -17.33
C TYR A 107 -17.28 -7.22 -17.61
N TYR A 108 -18.16 -7.24 -18.61
CA TYR A 108 -18.98 -8.42 -18.93
C TYR A 108 -18.15 -9.56 -19.51
N ASP A 109 -17.15 -9.22 -20.36
CA ASP A 109 -16.27 -10.22 -20.95
C ASP A 109 -15.38 -10.88 -19.89
N LEU A 110 -14.87 -10.10 -18.95
CA LEU A 110 -14.07 -10.60 -17.82
C LEU A 110 -14.89 -11.53 -16.91
N LEU A 111 -16.04 -11.05 -16.41
CA LEU A 111 -16.87 -11.85 -15.51
C LEU A 111 -17.54 -13.03 -16.21
N GLY A 112 -17.82 -12.93 -17.49
CA GLY A 112 -18.34 -14.02 -18.31
C GLY A 112 -17.30 -15.09 -18.66
N GLY A 113 -16.02 -14.81 -18.43
CA GLY A 113 -14.92 -15.72 -18.75
C GLY A 113 -14.68 -15.92 -20.25
N TRP A 114 -15.08 -14.93 -21.08
CA TRP A 114 -14.97 -15.02 -22.54
C TRP A 114 -13.56 -14.69 -23.07
N CYS A 115 -12.76 -13.94 -22.30
CA CYS A 115 -11.46 -13.43 -22.72
C CYS A 115 -10.34 -13.79 -21.72
N LEU A 116 -10.40 -14.96 -21.08
CA LEU A 116 -9.43 -15.36 -20.05
C LEU A 116 -8.00 -15.43 -20.58
N ASP A 117 -7.80 -16.07 -21.75
CA ASP A 117 -6.46 -16.18 -22.36
C ASP A 117 -5.87 -14.79 -22.70
N GLU A 118 -6.70 -13.86 -23.20
CA GLU A 118 -6.28 -12.50 -23.50
C GLU A 118 -5.96 -11.72 -22.21
N MET A 119 -6.79 -11.89 -21.18
CA MET A 119 -6.56 -11.30 -19.86
C MET A 119 -5.22 -11.79 -19.27
N GLU A 120 -4.96 -13.09 -19.27
CA GLU A 120 -3.72 -13.67 -18.74
C GLU A 120 -2.49 -13.11 -19.46
N VAL A 121 -2.51 -13.07 -20.79
CA VAL A 121 -1.40 -12.53 -21.57
C VAL A 121 -1.12 -11.07 -21.22
N LYS A 122 -2.19 -10.24 -21.10
CA LYS A 122 -2.06 -8.81 -20.82
C LYS A 122 -1.69 -8.53 -19.36
N MET A 123 -2.17 -9.35 -18.42
CA MET A 123 -1.84 -9.18 -17.00
C MET A 123 -0.46 -9.73 -16.62
N LYS A 124 0.06 -10.67 -17.40
CA LYS A 124 1.36 -11.32 -17.09
C LYS A 124 2.49 -10.34 -16.73
N PRO A 125 2.73 -9.24 -17.50
CA PRO A 125 3.81 -8.30 -17.15
C PRO A 125 3.61 -7.63 -15.78
N VAL A 126 2.36 -7.37 -15.38
CA VAL A 126 2.04 -6.77 -14.09
C VAL A 126 2.26 -7.76 -12.96
N LEU A 127 1.81 -8.99 -13.14
CA LEU A 127 1.97 -10.07 -12.15
C LEU A 127 3.44 -10.42 -11.95
N ASP A 128 4.19 -10.60 -13.05
CA ASP A 128 5.63 -10.85 -12.99
C ASP A 128 6.35 -9.70 -12.26
N PHE A 129 5.99 -8.44 -12.56
CA PHE A 129 6.57 -7.29 -11.88
C PHE A 129 6.32 -7.32 -10.36
N ILE A 130 5.09 -7.63 -9.93
CA ILE A 130 4.77 -7.74 -8.50
C ILE A 130 5.60 -8.86 -7.86
N ILE A 131 5.64 -10.05 -8.47
CA ILE A 131 6.41 -11.19 -7.96
C ILE A 131 7.89 -10.85 -7.82
N ASP A 132 8.48 -10.20 -8.82
CA ASP A 132 9.92 -9.97 -8.91
C ASP A 132 10.39 -8.77 -8.06
N ASN A 133 9.50 -7.82 -7.73
CA ASN A 133 9.89 -6.54 -7.13
C ASN A 133 9.29 -6.27 -5.76
N THR A 134 8.39 -7.13 -5.25
CA THR A 134 7.84 -6.93 -3.90
C THR A 134 8.55 -7.77 -2.85
N VAL A 135 8.57 -7.23 -1.63
CA VAL A 135 9.08 -7.88 -0.42
C VAL A 135 8.06 -7.72 0.70
N ASP A 136 8.12 -8.59 1.72
CA ASP A 136 7.25 -8.48 2.89
C ASP A 136 7.55 -7.23 3.72
N PHE A 137 8.83 -6.86 3.79
CA PHE A 137 9.31 -5.65 4.46
C PHE A 137 10.60 -5.13 3.82
N ALA A 138 10.87 -3.85 4.01
CA ALA A 138 12.16 -3.24 3.70
C ALA A 138 12.71 -2.52 4.94
N THR A 139 14.00 -2.27 4.97
CA THR A 139 14.65 -1.56 6.09
C THR A 139 15.57 -0.45 5.59
N PHE A 140 15.63 0.62 6.36
CA PHE A 140 16.59 1.69 6.16
C PHE A 140 16.94 2.31 7.52
N GLU A 141 18.20 2.20 7.94
CA GLU A 141 18.66 2.62 9.28
C GLU A 141 17.79 1.99 10.39
N ASP A 142 17.10 2.83 11.17
CA ASP A 142 16.21 2.38 12.24
C ASP A 142 14.73 2.27 11.81
N TYR A 143 14.45 2.44 10.52
CA TYR A 143 13.11 2.31 9.96
C TYR A 143 12.87 0.93 9.37
N ILE A 144 11.67 0.40 9.62
CA ILE A 144 11.14 -0.84 9.02
C ILE A 144 9.86 -0.46 8.28
N PHE A 145 9.83 -0.73 6.98
CA PHE A 145 8.68 -0.44 6.12
C PHE A 145 7.87 -1.72 5.93
N VAL A 146 6.59 -1.66 6.22
CA VAL A 146 5.63 -2.76 6.07
C VAL A 146 4.34 -2.21 5.49
N HIS A 147 3.43 -3.10 5.06
CA HIS A 147 2.09 -2.64 4.67
C HIS A 147 1.18 -2.48 5.90
N GLY A 148 0.72 -3.55 6.53
CA GLY A 148 -0.09 -3.50 7.75
C GLY A 148 0.76 -3.42 9.02
N TRP A 149 1.34 -4.55 9.42
CA TRP A 149 2.26 -4.61 10.56
C TRP A 149 3.32 -5.71 10.34
N VAL A 150 4.15 -5.94 11.35
CA VAL A 150 5.06 -7.09 11.41
C VAL A 150 4.34 -8.29 12.01
N PRO A 151 4.69 -9.55 11.63
CA PRO A 151 4.12 -10.74 12.24
C PRO A 151 4.18 -10.71 13.76
N SER A 152 3.04 -10.89 14.40
CA SER A 152 2.90 -10.82 15.84
C SER A 152 1.88 -11.85 16.35
N ASP A 153 2.10 -12.34 17.57
CA ASP A 153 1.19 -13.28 18.22
C ASP A 153 -0.05 -12.57 18.74
N ALA A 154 -1.21 -12.97 18.27
CA ALA A 154 -2.48 -12.34 18.60
C ALA A 154 -2.86 -12.44 20.08
N LYS A 155 -2.33 -13.42 20.85
CA LYS A 155 -2.64 -13.63 22.26
C LYS A 155 -1.68 -12.87 23.15
N THR A 156 -0.38 -12.99 22.89
CA THR A 156 0.69 -12.38 23.72
C THR A 156 0.91 -10.92 23.38
N ARG A 157 0.46 -10.48 22.19
CA ARG A 157 0.68 -9.11 21.68
C ARG A 157 2.16 -8.76 21.51
N LYS A 158 3.00 -9.74 21.25
CA LYS A 158 4.42 -9.56 20.98
C LYS A 158 4.71 -9.82 19.51
N VAL A 159 5.70 -9.12 19.00
CA VAL A 159 6.27 -9.44 17.69
C VAL A 159 6.87 -10.85 17.74
N ASP A 160 6.67 -11.64 16.71
CA ASP A 160 7.23 -12.97 16.62
C ASP A 160 8.76 -12.89 16.57
N ASP A 161 9.46 -13.73 17.34
CA ASP A 161 10.93 -13.72 17.40
C ASP A 161 11.56 -13.91 16.01
N ASN A 162 10.86 -14.64 15.13
CA ASN A 162 11.28 -14.93 13.75
C ASN A 162 10.52 -14.09 12.70
N TRP A 163 10.08 -12.88 13.05
CA TRP A 163 9.27 -12.04 12.13
C TRP A 163 9.95 -11.76 10.78
N THR A 164 11.28 -11.79 10.71
CA THR A 164 12.04 -11.63 9.45
C THR A 164 12.13 -12.90 8.60
N SER A 165 11.65 -14.04 9.11
CA SER A 165 11.66 -15.31 8.38
C SER A 165 10.63 -15.32 7.25
N VAL A 166 10.95 -16.01 6.16
CA VAL A 166 10.01 -16.32 5.08
C VAL A 166 8.83 -17.19 5.55
N ASP A 167 9.00 -17.92 6.66
CA ASP A 167 7.94 -18.74 7.26
C ASP A 167 7.07 -17.97 8.25
N ALA A 168 7.37 -16.68 8.51
CA ALA A 168 6.55 -15.83 9.36
C ALA A 168 5.19 -15.54 8.70
N ASN A 169 4.16 -15.28 9.52
CA ASN A 169 2.80 -15.09 9.02
C ASN A 169 2.58 -13.71 8.42
N TRP A 170 3.30 -13.40 7.34
CA TRP A 170 3.19 -12.13 6.63
C TRP A 170 1.82 -11.92 5.98
N ALA A 171 1.18 -12.98 5.51
CA ALA A 171 -0.16 -12.89 4.94
C ALA A 171 -1.18 -12.31 5.94
N ALA A 172 -1.13 -12.69 7.22
CA ALA A 172 -1.97 -12.10 8.25
C ALA A 172 -1.49 -10.69 8.64
N ALA A 173 -0.18 -10.48 8.73
CA ALA A 173 0.40 -9.19 9.12
C ALA A 173 0.05 -8.05 8.16
N ARG A 174 -0.08 -8.33 6.86
CA ARG A 174 -0.52 -7.34 5.85
C ARG A 174 -1.94 -6.79 6.09
N TRP A 175 -2.81 -7.56 6.75
CA TRP A 175 -4.18 -7.14 7.09
C TRP A 175 -4.32 -6.54 8.49
N GLU A 176 -3.23 -6.47 9.25
CA GLU A 176 -3.28 -5.96 10.63
C GLU A 176 -3.38 -4.43 10.64
N ASN A 177 -4.19 -3.89 11.54
CA ASN A 177 -4.14 -2.46 11.86
C ASN A 177 -2.87 -2.17 12.67
N GLY A 178 -1.85 -1.60 12.01
CA GLY A 178 -0.55 -1.35 12.63
C GLY A 178 -0.62 -0.45 13.86
N MET A 179 -1.43 0.59 13.84
CA MET A 179 -1.63 1.49 14.99
C MET A 179 -2.24 0.74 16.18
N GLN A 180 -3.18 -0.17 15.93
CA GLN A 180 -3.77 -1.00 16.97
C GLN A 180 -2.76 -2.02 17.52
N ALA A 181 -2.00 -2.68 16.64
CA ALA A 181 -0.97 -3.65 17.03
C ALA A 181 0.12 -2.98 17.89
N TRP A 182 0.61 -1.82 17.43
CA TRP A 182 1.56 -0.98 18.17
C TRP A 182 1.02 -0.57 19.55
N HIS A 183 -0.21 -0.07 19.62
CA HIS A 183 -0.84 0.34 20.87
C HIS A 183 -0.97 -0.82 21.86
N ARG A 184 -1.17 -2.03 21.36
CA ARG A 184 -1.25 -3.26 22.17
C ARG A 184 0.11 -3.82 22.60
N GLY A 185 1.21 -3.20 22.17
CA GLY A 185 2.56 -3.53 22.61
C GLY A 185 3.38 -4.38 21.62
N ALA A 186 2.88 -4.66 20.41
CA ALA A 186 3.66 -5.32 19.36
C ALA A 186 4.67 -4.32 18.78
N ARG A 187 5.82 -4.16 19.43
CA ARG A 187 6.87 -3.20 19.09
C ARG A 187 8.22 -3.88 18.92
N ILE A 188 9.07 -3.32 18.08
CA ILE A 188 10.47 -3.73 17.93
C ILE A 188 11.32 -2.67 18.63
N PRO A 189 12.13 -3.04 19.64
CA PRO A 189 12.99 -2.10 20.37
C PRO A 189 13.92 -1.33 19.43
N ASP A 190 14.09 -0.05 19.69
CA ASP A 190 15.00 0.85 18.96
C ASP A 190 14.71 0.96 17.45
N LYS A 191 13.50 0.58 17.00
CA LYS A 191 13.07 0.69 15.61
C LYS A 191 11.75 1.45 15.50
N THR A 192 11.60 2.16 14.39
CA THR A 192 10.35 2.81 13.98
C THR A 192 9.75 2.05 12.81
N ILE A 193 8.54 1.55 12.97
CA ILE A 193 7.81 0.87 11.91
C ILE A 193 6.99 1.91 11.13
N VAL A 194 7.21 1.98 9.82
CA VAL A 194 6.43 2.81 8.91
C VAL A 194 5.43 1.89 8.20
N CYS A 195 4.14 2.20 8.31
CA CYS A 195 3.07 1.34 7.80
C CYS A 195 1.96 2.13 7.10
N GLY A 196 1.15 1.41 6.30
CA GLY A 196 -0.07 1.86 5.65
C GLY A 196 -1.30 1.08 6.09
N HIS A 197 -2.09 0.60 5.09
CA HIS A 197 -3.26 -0.29 5.20
C HIS A 197 -4.45 0.28 5.98
N TRP A 198 -4.22 0.91 7.11
CA TRP A 198 -5.26 1.49 7.94
C TRP A 198 -5.09 3.00 8.03
N HIS A 199 -6.14 3.74 7.66
CA HIS A 199 -6.08 5.19 7.53
C HIS A 199 -5.68 5.90 8.85
N CYS A 200 -4.82 6.91 8.75
CA CYS A 200 -4.26 7.64 9.88
C CYS A 200 -5.33 8.26 10.80
N SER A 201 -6.50 8.62 10.25
CA SER A 201 -7.57 9.22 11.03
C SER A 201 -8.15 8.30 12.11
N TRP A 202 -7.98 6.98 11.96
CA TRP A 202 -8.30 6.02 13.02
C TRP A 202 -7.38 6.25 14.24
N GLY A 203 -6.07 6.32 14.05
CA GLY A 203 -5.11 6.55 15.13
C GLY A 203 -5.34 7.88 15.84
N HIS A 204 -5.54 8.96 15.08
CA HIS A 204 -5.88 10.26 15.65
C HIS A 204 -7.17 10.24 16.46
N SER A 205 -8.19 9.51 16.00
CA SER A 205 -9.48 9.45 16.67
C SER A 205 -9.49 8.54 17.89
N HIS A 206 -8.88 7.36 17.78
CA HIS A 206 -9.02 6.30 18.79
C HIS A 206 -7.87 6.27 19.81
N LEU A 207 -6.67 6.67 19.41
CA LEU A 207 -5.50 6.62 20.28
C LEU A 207 -5.14 7.99 20.85
N HIS A 208 -4.96 9.02 20.00
CA HIS A 208 -4.67 10.37 20.46
C HIS A 208 -5.94 11.12 20.90
N GLN A 209 -7.11 10.78 20.37
CA GLN A 209 -8.40 11.40 20.66
C GLN A 209 -8.43 12.93 20.41
N ASP A 210 -7.58 13.39 19.48
CA ASP A 210 -7.40 14.81 19.14
C ASP A 210 -8.17 15.22 17.89
N ARG A 211 -8.62 14.26 17.06
CA ARG A 211 -9.30 14.47 15.79
C ARG A 211 -10.46 13.48 15.59
N LYS A 212 -11.35 13.79 14.65
CA LYS A 212 -12.42 12.86 14.25
C LYS A 212 -11.94 11.91 13.16
N GLU A 213 -12.37 10.67 13.20
CA GLU A 213 -11.99 9.63 12.25
C GLU A 213 -12.42 9.97 10.81
N PHE A 214 -13.64 10.35 10.56
CA PHE A 214 -14.10 10.80 9.24
C PHE A 214 -14.83 12.14 9.39
N PRO A 215 -14.10 13.27 9.50
CA PRO A 215 -14.74 14.57 9.57
C PRO A 215 -15.36 14.93 8.23
N ALA A 216 -16.45 15.71 8.26
CA ALA A 216 -17.08 16.18 7.04
C ALA A 216 -16.10 16.98 6.17
N LYS A 217 -16.05 16.71 4.86
CA LYS A 217 -15.12 17.36 3.91
C LYS A 217 -15.24 18.88 3.81
N ASN A 218 -16.35 19.47 4.25
CA ASN A 218 -16.55 20.92 4.27
C ASN A 218 -15.94 21.63 5.50
N ARG A 219 -15.35 20.89 6.43
CA ARG A 219 -14.63 21.47 7.58
C ARG A 219 -13.25 21.94 7.13
N VAL A 220 -12.80 23.09 7.61
CA VAL A 220 -11.50 23.71 7.26
C VAL A 220 -10.33 22.76 7.52
N ASP A 221 -10.43 21.93 8.54
CA ASP A 221 -9.33 21.06 9.00
C ASP A 221 -9.58 19.57 8.73
N TRP A 222 -10.48 19.21 7.81
CA TRP A 222 -10.82 17.81 7.59
C TRP A 222 -9.60 16.98 7.14
N GLN A 223 -8.69 17.56 6.35
CA GLN A 223 -7.48 16.91 5.86
C GLN A 223 -6.52 16.54 6.99
N LYS A 224 -6.46 17.37 8.04
CA LYS A 224 -5.57 17.10 9.19
C LYS A 224 -5.85 15.77 9.88
N SER A 225 -7.07 15.26 9.80
CA SER A 225 -7.39 13.94 10.35
C SER A 225 -6.72 12.79 9.61
N PHE A 226 -6.25 13.03 8.39
CA PHE A 226 -5.59 12.03 7.55
C PHE A 226 -4.08 12.27 7.37
N GLU A 227 -3.51 13.30 8.04
CA GLU A 227 -2.06 13.47 8.14
C GLU A 227 -1.42 12.25 8.81
N PRO A 228 -0.11 11.97 8.60
CA PRO A 228 0.55 10.85 9.23
C PRO A 228 0.30 10.77 10.74
N PHE A 229 -0.03 9.58 11.22
CA PHE A 229 -0.07 9.29 12.65
C PHE A 229 1.34 8.94 13.11
N ILE A 230 1.91 9.74 14.02
CA ILE A 230 3.30 9.60 14.48
C ILE A 230 3.30 9.45 15.98
N ASP A 231 3.96 8.40 16.46
CA ASP A 231 4.23 8.18 17.88
C ASP A 231 5.55 7.39 18.04
N ASP A 232 5.97 7.13 19.28
CA ASP A 232 7.20 6.42 19.58
C ASP A 232 7.20 4.99 18.99
N GLY A 233 8.08 4.76 18.01
CA GLY A 233 8.22 3.48 17.31
C GLY A 233 7.21 3.21 16.20
N ILE A 234 6.37 4.18 15.80
CA ILE A 234 5.44 4.05 14.68
C ILE A 234 5.27 5.34 13.88
N ILE A 235 5.15 5.19 12.56
CA ILE A 235 4.67 6.21 11.62
C ILE A 235 3.67 5.52 10.68
N ALA A 236 2.35 5.77 10.86
CA ALA A 236 1.36 5.32 9.89
C ALA A 236 1.09 6.44 8.87
N ILE A 237 1.02 6.08 7.58
CA ILE A 237 0.98 7.06 6.49
C ILE A 237 -0.19 6.89 5.50
N ASP A 238 -1.11 5.95 5.72
CA ASP A 238 -2.29 5.82 4.86
C ASP A 238 -3.22 7.05 5.02
N ALA A 239 -3.30 7.85 3.96
CA ALA A 239 -4.17 9.02 3.89
C ALA A 239 -5.63 8.69 3.54
N CYS A 240 -6.01 7.41 3.42
CA CYS A 240 -7.31 6.98 2.87
C CYS A 240 -7.55 7.58 1.47
N THR A 241 -6.60 7.39 0.55
CA THR A 241 -6.48 8.10 -0.73
C THR A 241 -7.78 8.09 -1.54
N ALA A 242 -8.48 6.95 -1.60
CA ALA A 242 -9.75 6.84 -2.32
C ALA A 242 -10.86 7.76 -1.75
N TYR A 243 -10.79 8.09 -0.47
CA TYR A 243 -11.72 9.03 0.17
C TYR A 243 -11.20 10.46 0.11
N THR A 244 -9.92 10.67 0.38
CA THR A 244 -9.34 12.02 0.55
C THR A 244 -8.93 12.66 -0.77
N GLY A 245 -8.45 11.87 -1.71
CA GLY A 245 -7.89 12.33 -2.98
C GLY A 245 -6.44 12.80 -2.87
N PHE A 246 -5.75 12.58 -1.73
CA PHE A 246 -4.32 12.86 -1.58
C PHE A 246 -3.57 11.68 -0.96
N VAL A 247 -2.26 11.69 -1.09
CA VAL A 247 -1.32 10.70 -0.55
C VAL A 247 -0.41 11.38 0.45
N ASN A 248 -0.12 10.73 1.57
CA ASN A 248 0.95 11.19 2.46
C ASN A 248 2.31 10.76 1.91
N CYS A 249 3.30 11.63 2.08
CA CYS A 249 4.68 11.34 1.74
C CYS A 249 5.60 11.66 2.92
N LEU A 250 6.28 10.64 3.45
CA LEU A 250 7.34 10.78 4.44
C LEU A 250 8.69 10.90 3.72
N VAL A 251 9.56 11.80 4.17
CA VAL A 251 10.92 11.95 3.63
C VAL A 251 11.95 11.60 4.69
N LEU A 252 12.86 10.69 4.35
CA LEU A 252 13.99 10.30 5.17
C LEU A 252 15.29 10.70 4.47
N GLU A 253 16.22 11.26 5.22
CA GLU A 253 17.54 11.70 4.71
C GLU A 253 18.65 10.87 5.37
N ALA A 254 19.60 10.37 4.54
CA ALA A 254 20.84 9.73 4.95
C ALA A 254 22.03 10.57 4.53
#